data_c7919fdee2ba8bff1a22f58f9f062942
#
_entry.id   c7919fdee2ba8bff1a22f58f9f062942
#
_cell.length_a   1.000
_cell.length_b   1.000
_cell.length_c   1.000
_cell.angle_alpha   90.00
_cell.angle_beta   90.00
_cell.angle_gamma   90.00
#
_symmetry.space_group_name_H-M   'P 1'
#
loop_
_entity.id
_entity.type
_entity.pdbx_description
1 polymer ?
#
loop_
_entity_poly.entity_id
_entity_poly.type
_entity_poly.pdbx_seq_one_letter_code
_entity_poly.pdbx_strand_id
1 'polypeptide(L)'
;MSITEKDYKQSLFLPKTDFPMRANLPEREKEWLSKWEKIEIYNKLRLNKEGRKTFILHDGPPYANGYLHIGHALNKILKDFVTRSKQVMGMNCVYVPGWDCHGLPIEWKIEEQYKKNKKNKNEVPITEFRKECRDFADKWIKVHKDQF
;
A
#
# COMPACT_ATOMS: atom_id res chain seq x y z
N MET A 1 -37.71 46.77 -23.37
CA MET A 1 -38.17 45.37 -23.36
C MET A 1 -37.24 44.60 -22.46
N SER A 2 -37.65 44.21 -21.27
CA SER A 2 -36.86 43.36 -20.39
C SER A 2 -36.94 41.93 -20.89
N ILE A 3 -35.82 41.37 -21.27
CA ILE A 3 -35.70 39.95 -21.60
C ILE A 3 -35.82 39.20 -20.26
N THR A 4 -36.97 38.62 -20.01
CA THR A 4 -37.16 37.70 -18.86
C THR A 4 -36.30 36.51 -19.11
N GLU A 5 -35.25 36.37 -18.29
CA GLU A 5 -34.37 35.23 -18.31
C GLU A 5 -35.17 33.95 -18.03
N LYS A 6 -35.24 33.07 -19.01
CA LYS A 6 -36.05 31.84 -18.92
C LYS A 6 -35.36 30.85 -17.97
N ASP A 7 -36.02 30.54 -16.87
CA ASP A 7 -35.53 29.53 -15.91
C ASP A 7 -35.71 28.12 -16.49
N TYR A 8 -34.58 27.51 -16.87
CA TYR A 8 -34.54 26.15 -17.44
C TYR A 8 -34.43 25.05 -16.38
N LYS A 9 -34.46 25.35 -15.09
CA LYS A 9 -34.31 24.34 -14.02
C LYS A 9 -35.33 23.22 -14.10
N GLN A 10 -36.56 23.56 -14.50
CA GLN A 10 -37.64 22.58 -14.61
C GLN A 10 -37.53 21.70 -15.87
N SER A 11 -36.72 22.06 -16.85
CA SER A 11 -36.49 21.28 -18.06
C SER A 11 -35.29 20.34 -17.96
N LEU A 12 -34.59 20.32 -16.83
CA LEU A 12 -33.46 19.46 -16.58
C LEU A 12 -33.92 18.07 -16.13
N PHE A 13 -33.63 17.07 -16.92
CA PHE A 13 -33.87 15.66 -16.59
C PHE A 13 -32.67 15.09 -15.84
N LEU A 14 -32.51 15.46 -14.57
CA LEU A 14 -31.49 14.88 -13.71
C LEU A 14 -31.98 13.54 -13.14
N PRO A 15 -31.14 12.50 -13.09
CA PRO A 15 -31.50 11.23 -12.48
C PRO A 15 -31.77 11.42 -10.99
N LYS A 16 -32.89 10.88 -10.52
CA LYS A 16 -33.17 10.78 -9.08
C LYS A 16 -32.48 9.50 -8.58
N THR A 17 -31.50 9.65 -7.70
CA THR A 17 -30.70 8.53 -7.19
C THR A 17 -30.29 8.81 -5.74
N ASP A 18 -30.26 7.77 -4.93
CA ASP A 18 -29.68 7.82 -3.59
C ASP A 18 -28.14 7.77 -3.62
N PHE A 19 -27.55 7.67 -4.79
CA PHE A 19 -26.09 7.70 -4.94
C PHE A 19 -25.56 9.09 -4.59
N PRO A 20 -24.68 9.23 -3.60
CA PRO A 20 -24.21 10.52 -3.13
C PRO A 20 -23.39 11.25 -4.19
N MET A 21 -23.69 12.52 -4.45
CA MET A 21 -22.95 13.37 -5.39
C MET A 21 -21.49 13.60 -4.98
N ARG A 22 -21.21 13.56 -3.68
CA ARG A 22 -19.84 13.65 -3.13
C ARG A 22 -19.41 12.27 -2.66
N ALA A 23 -18.28 11.80 -3.19
CA ALA A 23 -17.74 10.50 -2.82
C ALA A 23 -17.27 10.42 -1.36
N ASN A 24 -16.77 11.52 -0.78
CA ASN A 24 -16.21 11.60 0.58
C ASN A 24 -15.24 10.42 0.87
N LEU A 25 -14.32 10.17 -0.08
CA LEU A 25 -13.45 9.00 -0.09
C LEU A 25 -12.65 8.81 1.21
N PRO A 26 -12.04 9.85 1.83
CA PRO A 26 -11.22 9.66 3.02
C PRO A 26 -11.94 8.97 4.19
N GLU A 27 -13.25 9.21 4.33
CA GLU A 27 -14.06 8.55 5.37
C GLU A 27 -14.59 7.20 4.91
N ARG A 28 -15.07 7.12 3.67
CA ARG A 28 -15.65 5.88 3.12
C ARG A 28 -14.62 4.78 2.93
N GLU A 29 -13.39 5.12 2.62
CA GLU A 29 -12.30 4.14 2.48
C GLU A 29 -12.05 3.39 3.78
N LYS A 30 -12.11 4.05 4.93
CA LYS A 30 -11.99 3.40 6.24
C LYS A 30 -13.11 2.38 6.49
N GLU A 31 -14.33 2.74 6.12
CA GLU A 31 -15.49 1.85 6.23
C GLU A 31 -15.32 0.63 5.31
N TRP A 32 -14.85 0.84 4.08
CA TRP A 32 -14.61 -0.24 3.12
C TRP A 32 -13.51 -1.18 3.57
N LEU A 33 -12.40 -0.68 4.07
CA LEU A 33 -11.32 -1.50 4.62
C LEU A 33 -11.83 -2.36 5.77
N SER A 34 -12.53 -1.77 6.74
CA SER A 34 -13.13 -2.52 7.85
C SER A 34 -14.12 -3.59 7.38
N LYS A 35 -14.94 -3.27 6.36
CA LYS A 35 -15.85 -4.23 5.76
C LYS A 35 -15.11 -5.37 5.06
N TRP A 36 -14.07 -5.07 4.30
CA TRP A 36 -13.29 -6.07 3.57
C TRP A 36 -12.56 -7.01 4.52
N GLU A 37 -12.04 -6.50 5.62
CA GLU A 37 -11.45 -7.31 6.68
C GLU A 37 -12.48 -8.26 7.30
N LYS A 38 -13.63 -7.73 7.73
CA LYS A 38 -14.72 -8.54 8.33
C LYS A 38 -15.22 -9.68 7.44
N ILE A 39 -15.31 -9.45 6.14
CA ILE A 39 -15.75 -10.47 5.18
C ILE A 39 -14.61 -11.32 4.63
N GLU A 40 -13.36 -11.08 5.06
CA GLU A 40 -12.15 -11.75 4.57
C GLU A 40 -12.06 -11.79 3.05
N ILE A 41 -12.29 -10.63 2.41
CA ILE A 41 -12.45 -10.55 0.95
C ILE A 41 -11.27 -11.14 0.18
N TYR A 42 -10.04 -10.95 0.68
CA TYR A 42 -8.85 -11.47 0.02
C TYR A 42 -8.84 -13.01 -0.02
N ASN A 43 -9.18 -13.66 1.10
CA ASN A 43 -9.26 -15.11 1.18
C ASN A 43 -10.37 -15.65 0.26
N LYS A 44 -11.53 -15.00 0.23
CA LYS A 44 -12.62 -15.37 -0.70
C LYS A 44 -12.22 -15.25 -2.16
N LEU A 45 -11.46 -14.21 -2.50
CA LEU A 45 -10.93 -14.04 -3.86
C LEU A 45 -9.94 -15.15 -4.23
N ARG A 46 -9.10 -15.61 -3.28
CA ARG A 46 -8.17 -16.72 -3.52
C ARG A 46 -8.92 -18.02 -3.77
N LEU A 47 -9.87 -18.36 -2.90
CA LEU A 47 -10.70 -19.56 -3.05
C LEU A 47 -11.49 -19.56 -4.36
N ASN A 48 -12.10 -18.43 -4.73
CA ASN A 48 -12.87 -18.32 -5.98
C ASN A 48 -12.02 -18.46 -7.25
N LYS A 49 -10.71 -18.26 -7.16
CA LYS A 49 -9.77 -18.35 -8.28
C LYS A 49 -8.93 -19.63 -8.26
N GLU A 50 -9.18 -20.54 -7.34
CA GLU A 50 -8.51 -21.83 -7.28
C GLU A 50 -8.69 -22.60 -8.59
N GLY A 51 -7.64 -23.24 -9.08
CA GLY A 51 -7.63 -23.96 -10.36
C GLY A 51 -7.61 -23.07 -11.63
N ARG A 52 -7.67 -21.74 -11.49
CA ARG A 52 -7.54 -20.83 -12.63
C ARG A 52 -6.07 -20.63 -13.02
N LYS A 53 -5.84 -20.19 -14.27
CA LYS A 53 -4.50 -19.84 -14.75
C LYS A 53 -3.86 -18.81 -13.83
N THR A 54 -2.66 -19.13 -13.31
CA THR A 54 -1.90 -18.25 -12.42
C THR A 54 -1.23 -17.14 -13.20
N PHE A 55 -1.28 -15.93 -12.62
CA PHE A 55 -0.47 -14.78 -13.03
C PHE A 55 0.33 -14.31 -11.82
N ILE A 56 1.64 -14.22 -11.96
CA ILE A 56 2.55 -13.79 -10.89
C ILE A 56 3.16 -12.45 -11.29
N LEU A 57 2.96 -11.44 -10.45
CA LEU A 57 3.70 -10.19 -10.50
C LEU A 57 4.81 -10.25 -9.46
N HIS A 58 6.05 -10.25 -9.91
CA HIS A 58 7.21 -10.20 -9.00
C HIS A 58 7.34 -8.80 -8.40
N ASP A 59 7.39 -8.72 -7.07
CA ASP A 59 7.55 -7.45 -6.38
C ASP A 59 9.01 -6.99 -6.38
N GLY A 60 9.26 -5.70 -6.66
CA GLY A 60 10.49 -5.02 -6.29
C GLY A 60 10.29 -4.47 -4.87
N PRO A 61 10.88 -5.09 -3.84
CA PRO A 61 10.57 -4.76 -2.47
C PRO A 61 11.19 -3.42 -2.05
N PRO A 62 10.51 -2.62 -1.21
CA PRO A 62 11.11 -1.44 -0.62
C PRO A 62 12.14 -1.82 0.45
N TYR A 63 13.12 -0.94 0.67
CA TYR A 63 14.01 -1.06 1.82
C TYR A 63 13.27 -0.83 3.13
N ALA A 64 13.53 -1.68 4.13
CA ALA A 64 12.98 -1.54 5.48
C ALA A 64 13.79 -0.51 6.30
N ASN A 65 13.79 0.78 5.90
CA ASN A 65 14.70 1.77 6.47
C ASN A 65 14.12 3.18 6.70
N GLY A 66 12.82 3.37 6.56
CA GLY A 66 12.17 4.67 6.73
C GLY A 66 10.68 4.62 6.40
N TYR A 67 9.97 5.73 6.64
CA TYR A 67 8.55 5.84 6.30
C TYR A 67 8.30 5.76 4.80
N LEU A 68 7.11 5.27 4.44
CA LEU A 68 6.66 5.27 3.07
C LEU A 68 6.50 6.71 2.55
N HIS A 69 6.79 6.91 1.29
CA HIS A 69 6.63 8.19 0.60
C HIS A 69 5.89 8.01 -0.73
N ILE A 70 5.59 9.11 -1.40
CA ILE A 70 4.80 9.10 -2.65
C ILE A 70 5.35 8.17 -3.73
N GLY A 71 6.66 7.96 -3.80
CA GLY A 71 7.27 7.01 -4.73
C GLY A 71 6.88 5.56 -4.43
N HIS A 72 6.79 5.18 -3.15
CA HIS A 72 6.27 3.87 -2.75
C HIS A 72 4.78 3.74 -3.11
N ALA A 73 3.97 4.79 -2.84
CA ALA A 73 2.56 4.79 -3.20
C ALA A 73 2.36 4.59 -4.70
N LEU A 74 3.06 5.35 -5.55
CA LEU A 74 3.01 5.19 -7.00
C LEU A 74 3.34 3.75 -7.43
N ASN A 75 4.44 3.20 -6.92
CA ASN A 75 4.88 1.84 -7.25
C ASN A 75 3.82 0.80 -6.87
N LYS A 76 3.27 0.88 -5.65
CA LYS A 76 2.27 -0.09 -5.15
C LYS A 76 0.94 0.06 -5.85
N ILE A 77 0.48 1.27 -6.14
CA ILE A 77 -0.76 1.51 -6.89
C ILE A 77 -0.67 0.96 -8.31
N LEU A 78 0.45 1.14 -9.01
CA LEU A 78 0.65 0.56 -10.35
C LEU A 78 0.63 -0.97 -10.32
N LYS A 79 1.23 -1.59 -9.31
CA LYS A 79 1.17 -3.05 -9.11
C LYS A 79 -0.26 -3.52 -8.80
N ASP A 80 -0.99 -2.76 -7.99
CA ASP A 80 -2.38 -3.05 -7.68
C ASP A 80 -3.26 -3.02 -8.95
N PHE A 81 -3.07 -2.04 -9.83
CA PHE A 81 -3.76 -2.00 -11.12
C PHE A 81 -3.49 -3.26 -11.95
N VAL A 82 -2.25 -3.71 -12.02
CA VAL A 82 -1.90 -4.93 -12.77
C VAL A 82 -2.55 -6.15 -12.15
N THR A 83 -2.41 -6.34 -10.83
CA THR A 83 -2.92 -7.53 -10.14
C THR A 83 -4.44 -7.58 -10.15
N ARG A 84 -5.12 -6.47 -9.92
CA ARG A 84 -6.60 -6.38 -9.98
C ARG A 84 -7.12 -6.61 -11.39
N SER A 85 -6.53 -6.00 -12.41
CA SER A 85 -6.95 -6.22 -13.79
C SER A 85 -6.84 -7.68 -14.20
N LYS A 86 -5.73 -8.35 -13.89
CA LYS A 86 -5.55 -9.78 -14.15
C LYS A 86 -6.55 -10.65 -13.40
N GLN A 87 -6.87 -10.28 -12.17
CA GLN A 87 -7.88 -10.96 -11.38
C GLN A 87 -9.30 -10.78 -11.96
N VAL A 88 -9.66 -9.59 -12.43
CA VAL A 88 -10.94 -9.33 -13.12
C VAL A 88 -11.02 -10.12 -14.41
N MET A 89 -9.90 -10.27 -15.14
CA MET A 89 -9.81 -11.12 -16.33
C MET A 89 -9.92 -12.63 -16.04
N GLY A 90 -10.15 -13.04 -14.80
CA GLY A 90 -10.39 -14.43 -14.42
C GLY A 90 -9.15 -15.22 -13.99
N MET A 91 -7.98 -14.59 -13.92
CA MET A 91 -6.75 -15.26 -13.48
C MET A 91 -6.66 -15.38 -11.96
N ASN A 92 -5.94 -16.37 -11.49
CA ASN A 92 -5.48 -16.43 -10.08
C ASN A 92 -4.24 -15.58 -9.92
N CYS A 93 -4.42 -14.34 -9.44
CA CYS A 93 -3.35 -13.38 -9.28
C CYS A 93 -3.05 -13.18 -7.80
N VAL A 94 -2.05 -13.90 -7.30
CA VAL A 94 -1.56 -13.74 -5.92
C VAL A 94 -0.46 -12.69 -5.92
N TYR A 95 -0.62 -11.67 -5.10
CA TYR A 95 0.42 -10.68 -4.87
C TYR A 95 1.04 -10.89 -3.49
N VAL A 96 2.34 -11.17 -3.47
CA VAL A 96 3.10 -11.38 -2.24
C VAL A 96 4.05 -10.21 -2.05
N PRO A 97 3.77 -9.28 -1.13
CA PRO A 97 4.66 -8.18 -0.83
C PRO A 97 5.90 -8.66 -0.09
N GLY A 98 7.01 -7.95 -0.26
CA GLY A 98 8.27 -8.23 0.42
C GLY A 98 8.98 -6.95 0.85
N TRP A 99 10.11 -7.11 1.55
CA TRP A 99 10.99 -6.02 1.98
C TRP A 99 12.44 -6.38 1.74
N ASP A 100 13.23 -5.40 1.34
CA ASP A 100 14.69 -5.51 1.33
C ASP A 100 15.23 -5.12 2.70
N CYS A 101 15.85 -6.10 3.38
CA CYS A 101 16.18 -6.01 4.80
C CYS A 101 17.69 -6.01 5.08
N HIS A 102 18.53 -5.84 4.05
CA HIS A 102 19.97 -5.94 4.20
C HIS A 102 20.74 -4.93 3.34
N GLY A 103 22.07 -5.01 3.43
CA GLY A 103 22.98 -4.18 2.65
C GLY A 103 23.12 -2.74 3.17
N LEU A 104 23.81 -1.93 2.39
CA LEU A 104 24.20 -0.57 2.75
C LEU A 104 23.05 0.32 3.23
N PRO A 105 21.84 0.28 2.66
CA PRO A 105 20.74 1.13 3.12
C PRO A 105 20.31 0.88 4.57
N ILE A 106 20.49 -0.34 5.07
CA ILE A 106 20.19 -0.69 6.48
C ILE A 106 21.41 -0.41 7.36
N GLU A 107 22.57 -0.89 6.94
CA GLU A 107 23.82 -0.76 7.70
C GLU A 107 24.17 0.71 7.97
N TRP A 108 24.03 1.57 6.97
CA TRP A 108 24.29 2.99 7.11
C TRP A 108 23.38 3.66 8.15
N LYS A 109 22.12 3.24 8.24
CA LYS A 109 21.22 3.75 9.28
C LYS A 109 21.66 3.39 10.69
N ILE A 110 22.19 2.20 10.89
CA ILE A 110 22.76 1.79 12.18
C ILE A 110 24.06 2.56 12.47
N GLU A 111 24.90 2.76 11.44
CA GLU A 111 26.11 3.59 11.60
C GLU A 111 25.77 5.06 11.94
N GLU A 112 24.73 5.64 11.35
CA GLU A 112 24.26 6.97 11.75
C GLU A 112 23.84 7.02 13.23
N GLN A 113 23.15 5.97 13.71
CA GLN A 113 22.77 5.86 15.13
C GLN A 113 24.01 5.77 16.03
N TYR A 114 25.01 4.97 15.63
CA TYR A 114 26.27 4.87 16.35
C TYR A 114 26.98 6.23 16.45
N LYS A 115 27.10 6.95 15.33
CA LYS A 115 27.69 8.30 15.31
C LYS A 115 26.97 9.26 16.24
N LYS A 116 25.62 9.24 16.25
CA LYS A 116 24.82 10.07 17.17
C LYS A 116 25.07 9.73 18.64
N ASN A 117 25.25 8.45 18.92
CA ASN A 117 25.50 7.94 20.27
C ASN A 117 27.02 7.92 20.65
N LYS A 118 27.89 8.50 19.79
CA LYS A 118 29.35 8.48 19.97
C LYS A 118 29.94 7.06 20.13
N LYS A 119 29.27 6.05 19.56
CA LYS A 119 29.72 4.66 19.53
C LYS A 119 30.53 4.42 18.24
N ASN A 120 31.67 3.74 18.36
CA ASN A 120 32.51 3.41 17.21
C ASN A 120 32.11 2.04 16.68
N LYS A 121 31.72 1.95 15.40
CA LYS A 121 31.34 0.70 14.73
C LYS A 121 32.44 -0.37 14.82
N ASN A 122 33.71 0.04 14.70
CA ASN A 122 34.85 -0.86 14.69
C ASN A 122 35.14 -1.56 16.04
N GLU A 123 34.54 -1.05 17.11
CA GLU A 123 34.63 -1.61 18.47
C GLU A 123 33.46 -2.56 18.77
N VAL A 124 32.47 -2.65 17.87
CA VAL A 124 31.28 -3.49 18.05
C VAL A 124 31.52 -4.85 17.40
N PRO A 125 31.25 -5.97 18.09
CA PRO A 125 31.29 -7.29 17.49
C PRO A 125 30.38 -7.38 16.26
N ILE A 126 30.86 -8.00 15.18
CA ILE A 126 30.11 -8.09 13.92
C ILE A 126 28.75 -8.79 14.08
N THR A 127 28.64 -9.72 15.00
CA THR A 127 27.40 -10.43 15.32
C THR A 127 26.36 -9.51 15.97
N GLU A 128 26.81 -8.59 16.84
CA GLU A 128 25.96 -7.58 17.47
C GLU A 128 25.47 -6.57 16.42
N PHE A 129 26.39 -6.03 15.61
CA PHE A 129 26.04 -5.13 14.51
C PHE A 129 25.00 -5.74 13.56
N ARG A 130 25.19 -6.99 13.15
CA ARG A 130 24.23 -7.72 12.29
C ARG A 130 22.89 -7.93 12.98
N LYS A 131 22.87 -8.15 14.29
CA LYS A 131 21.65 -8.26 15.07
C LYS A 131 20.91 -6.91 15.08
N GLU A 132 21.58 -5.82 15.35
CA GLU A 132 20.99 -4.48 15.35
C GLU A 132 20.41 -4.12 13.97
N CYS A 133 21.10 -4.47 12.86
CA CYS A 133 20.57 -4.31 11.52
C CYS A 133 19.26 -5.10 11.30
N ARG A 134 19.19 -6.32 11.78
CA ARG A 134 18.00 -7.17 11.70
C ARG A 134 16.84 -6.60 12.50
N ASP A 135 17.09 -6.24 13.75
CA ASP A 135 16.09 -5.65 14.65
C ASP A 135 15.54 -4.33 14.08
N PHE A 136 16.42 -3.54 13.45
CA PHE A 136 16.03 -2.31 12.76
C PHE A 136 15.10 -2.59 11.57
N ALA A 137 15.46 -3.54 10.70
CA ALA A 137 14.63 -3.92 9.56
C ALA A 137 13.26 -4.47 10.01
N ASP A 138 13.25 -5.34 11.00
CA ASP A 138 12.01 -5.91 11.57
C ASP A 138 11.06 -4.83 12.12
N LYS A 139 11.62 -3.80 12.75
CA LYS A 139 10.84 -2.63 13.20
C LYS A 139 10.18 -1.93 12.01
N TRP A 140 10.95 -1.66 10.93
CA TRP A 140 10.43 -0.94 9.78
C TRP A 140 9.43 -1.77 8.95
N ILE A 141 9.59 -3.09 8.89
CA ILE A 141 8.57 -3.97 8.29
C ILE A 141 7.22 -3.79 8.99
N LYS A 142 7.21 -3.75 10.33
CA LYS A 142 5.97 -3.53 11.09
C LYS A 142 5.35 -2.17 10.77
N VAL A 143 6.15 -1.11 10.78
CA VAL A 143 5.69 0.24 10.42
C VAL A 143 5.12 0.29 9.01
N HIS A 144 5.79 -0.33 8.03
CA HIS A 144 5.29 -0.38 6.66
C HIS A 144 3.97 -1.14 6.53
N LYS A 145 3.82 -2.26 7.27
CA LYS A 145 2.55 -3.02 7.27
C LYS A 145 1.38 -2.19 7.78
N ASP A 146 1.62 -1.31 8.76
CA ASP A 146 0.59 -0.42 9.29
C ASP A 146 0.29 0.75 8.34
N GLN A 147 1.24 1.11 7.45
CA GLN A 147 1.11 2.20 6.50
C GLN A 147 0.50 1.78 5.15
N PHE A 148 0.57 0.51 4.79
CA PHE A 148 -0.06 -0.07 3.60
C PHE A 148 -1.52 -0.45 3.85
#